data_53106e28f8c1e3116c663bfa3103ae29
#
_entry.id   53106e28f8c1e3116c663bfa3103ae29
#
_cell.length_a   1.000
_cell.length_b   1.000
_cell.length_c   1.000
_cell.angle_alpha   90.00
_cell.angle_beta   90.00
_cell.angle_gamma   90.00
#
_symmetry.space_group_name_H-M   'P 1'
#
loop_
_entity.id
_entity.type
_entity.pdbx_description
1 polymer ?
#
loop_
_entity_poly.entity_id
_entity_poly.type
_entity_poly.pdbx_seq_one_letter_code
_entity_poly.pdbx_strand_id
1 'polypeptide(L)'
;MKKLVSIVLCCVMSLMLVSFMAACGQKGDELVIWTFTDELQTMVNDYYSKDNPDVAVDVKVYEVNSLDTLVTNSMLSGKNLPDVLAIEEKFLRKYIEDDIFEPLEGLSDKSANMYDYTINAAKNSEGKQVAYAWQATPGAFFYRTDMAKELLGIESLEQMEEKLGSWQENSWEKFVDLAAELRRESAAGQNAQFEDVRILSAVNEISIPFYSARESGWAVENSAGEKVLTIDPSLYQGDYSMLDVYKRLQIGDGTYGSGQKPYVNEQTYRQQGWFSDMSGDKVFGYLLSSYSLHYDLKANAKSVATGNDTSGKWGVCKAPVAYSDGGTWLAVLNTSDKKEEAQKLIEYFTMNEDFLTKWANDTGDFINNKKIMNAFAADPERSEPFLGGQNHYALFAEIAEELNGNNLTVYDAILNDNFTTWAINYGRFDQVGNEEGSALVNALDSFVTSAQTSFRDSLVTNDPPYTLS
;
A
#
# COMPACT_ATOMS: atom_id res chain seq x y z
N MET A 1 63.59 19.57 30.50
CA MET A 1 62.11 19.54 30.62
C MET A 1 61.38 19.88 29.29
N LYS A 2 61.67 20.95 28.57
CA LYS A 2 60.98 21.33 27.33
C LYS A 2 61.07 20.30 26.18
N LYS A 3 62.19 19.58 26.02
CA LYS A 3 62.38 18.57 24.97
C LYS A 3 61.64 17.24 25.27
N LEU A 4 61.49 16.88 26.55
CA LEU A 4 60.70 15.70 26.94
C LEU A 4 59.20 15.88 26.73
N VAL A 5 58.71 17.07 27.01
CA VAL A 5 57.28 17.44 26.82
C VAL A 5 56.93 17.43 25.32
N SER A 6 57.83 17.90 24.44
CA SER A 6 57.60 17.88 22.98
C SER A 6 57.53 16.41 22.40
N ILE A 7 58.35 15.51 22.90
CA ILE A 7 58.37 14.11 22.45
C ILE A 7 57.11 13.35 22.91
N VAL A 8 56.64 13.60 24.15
CA VAL A 8 55.39 13.01 24.67
C VAL A 8 54.18 13.57 23.92
N LEU A 9 54.14 14.86 23.57
CA LEU A 9 53.07 15.45 22.82
C LEU A 9 53.01 14.93 21.36
N CYS A 10 54.13 14.72 20.71
CA CYS A 10 54.20 14.08 19.38
C CYS A 10 53.75 12.61 19.39
N CYS A 11 54.12 11.85 20.43
CA CYS A 11 53.69 10.47 20.58
C CYS A 11 52.19 10.34 20.87
N VAL A 12 51.61 11.25 21.65
CA VAL A 12 50.16 11.27 21.90
C VAL A 12 49.37 11.68 20.66
N MET A 13 49.83 12.67 19.88
CA MET A 13 49.23 13.05 18.61
C MET A 13 49.36 11.95 17.54
N SER A 14 50.46 11.23 17.48
CA SER A 14 50.60 10.08 16.56
C SER A 14 49.71 8.90 16.96
N LEU A 15 49.53 8.63 18.24
CA LEU A 15 48.58 7.63 18.73
C LEU A 15 47.12 8.02 18.47
N MET A 16 46.76 9.30 18.58
CA MET A 16 45.42 9.80 18.22
C MET A 16 45.17 9.75 16.69
N LEU A 17 46.19 10.02 15.85
CA LEU A 17 46.07 9.92 14.40
C LEU A 17 45.93 8.46 13.95
N VAL A 18 46.62 7.52 14.60
CA VAL A 18 46.48 6.06 14.30
C VAL A 18 45.08 5.55 14.76
N SER A 19 44.56 6.04 15.88
CA SER A 19 43.19 5.75 16.31
C SER A 19 42.12 6.35 15.41
N PHE A 20 42.40 7.51 14.78
CA PHE A 20 41.48 8.13 13.81
C PHE A 20 41.54 7.46 12.41
N MET A 21 42.68 6.88 12.02
CA MET A 21 42.79 6.14 10.75
C MET A 21 42.27 4.70 10.85
N ALA A 22 42.17 4.13 12.05
CA ALA A 22 41.53 2.85 12.27
C ALA A 22 39.98 2.96 12.30
N ALA A 23 39.40 4.18 12.42
CA ALA A 23 37.96 4.43 12.36
C ALA A 23 37.44 4.75 10.95
N CYS A 24 38.31 4.84 9.94
CA CYS A 24 37.92 5.03 8.55
C CYS A 24 38.18 3.74 7.77
N GLY A 25 37.17 2.86 7.66
CA GLY A 25 37.14 1.86 6.61
C GLY A 25 37.11 0.38 6.98
N GLN A 26 36.70 -0.02 8.17
CA GLN A 26 36.09 -1.34 8.31
C GLN A 26 34.56 -1.15 8.11
N LYS A 27 34.00 -1.64 6.99
CA LYS A 27 32.63 -2.10 6.96
C LYS A 27 32.50 -3.01 8.18
N GLY A 28 31.63 -2.68 9.13
CA GLY A 28 31.40 -3.54 10.28
C GLY A 28 31.00 -4.92 9.81
N ASP A 29 31.27 -5.93 10.62
CA ASP A 29 30.86 -7.33 10.35
C ASP A 29 29.33 -7.49 10.33
N GLU A 30 28.60 -6.43 10.64
CA GLU A 30 27.13 -6.36 10.75
C GLU A 30 26.45 -6.33 9.38
N LEU A 31 25.42 -7.15 9.23
CA LEU A 31 24.52 -7.10 8.07
C LEU A 31 23.67 -5.82 8.14
N VAL A 32 23.76 -4.95 7.15
CA VAL A 32 23.08 -3.64 7.13
C VAL A 32 21.77 -3.74 6.37
N ILE A 33 20.67 -3.39 7.04
CA ILE A 33 19.32 -3.35 6.45
C ILE A 33 18.82 -1.90 6.43
N TRP A 34 18.30 -1.47 5.29
CA TRP A 34 17.49 -0.25 5.21
C TRP A 34 16.02 -0.60 5.03
N THR A 35 15.18 0.03 5.83
CA THR A 35 13.74 -0.21 5.84
C THR A 35 12.95 1.09 6.02
N PHE A 36 11.68 1.07 5.64
CA PHE A 36 10.73 2.16 5.90
C PHE A 36 9.74 1.84 7.03
N THR A 37 9.84 0.64 7.61
CA THR A 37 8.92 0.18 8.66
C THR A 37 9.66 -0.26 9.92
N ASP A 38 9.11 0.08 11.09
CA ASP A 38 9.61 -0.35 12.40
C ASP A 38 9.38 -1.86 12.65
N GLU A 39 8.49 -2.50 11.88
CA GLU A 39 8.22 -3.93 11.98
C GLU A 39 9.48 -4.76 11.76
N LEU A 40 10.25 -4.45 10.72
CA LEU A 40 11.46 -5.20 10.42
C LEU A 40 12.52 -5.05 11.53
N GLN A 41 12.60 -3.87 12.16
CA GLN A 41 13.46 -3.69 13.33
C GLN A 41 12.99 -4.58 14.49
N THR A 42 11.69 -4.68 14.72
CA THR A 42 11.08 -5.57 15.73
C THR A 42 11.35 -7.04 15.39
N MET A 43 11.15 -7.43 14.13
CA MET A 43 11.43 -8.79 13.65
C MET A 43 12.89 -9.19 13.89
N VAL A 44 13.83 -8.30 13.61
CA VAL A 44 15.26 -8.54 13.86
C VAL A 44 15.53 -8.67 15.34
N ASN A 45 15.10 -7.71 16.16
CA ASN A 45 15.46 -7.64 17.57
C ASN A 45 14.78 -8.74 18.42
N ASP A 46 13.51 -9.04 18.13
CA ASP A 46 12.71 -9.91 18.98
C ASP A 46 12.66 -11.36 18.54
N TYR A 47 13.03 -11.64 17.27
CA TYR A 47 13.00 -12.98 16.70
C TYR A 47 14.36 -13.39 16.12
N TYR A 48 14.79 -12.75 15.02
CA TYR A 48 15.98 -13.18 14.26
C TYR A 48 17.24 -13.25 15.11
N SER A 49 17.56 -12.19 15.86
CA SER A 49 18.77 -12.14 16.70
C SER A 49 18.75 -13.13 17.87
N LYS A 50 17.57 -13.57 18.31
CA LYS A 50 17.46 -14.61 19.34
C LYS A 50 17.77 -16.01 18.79
N ASP A 51 17.34 -16.26 17.56
CA ASP A 51 17.53 -17.54 16.87
C ASP A 51 18.91 -17.60 16.18
N ASN A 52 19.53 -16.45 15.88
CA ASN A 52 20.81 -16.32 15.20
C ASN A 52 21.76 -15.37 15.97
N PRO A 53 22.17 -15.71 17.22
CA PRO A 53 22.91 -14.80 18.09
C PRO A 53 24.32 -14.44 17.59
N ASP A 54 24.86 -15.21 16.66
CA ASP A 54 26.18 -14.99 16.07
C ASP A 54 26.15 -14.03 14.86
N VAL A 55 24.95 -13.61 14.42
CA VAL A 55 24.77 -12.70 13.28
C VAL A 55 24.41 -11.30 13.80
N ALA A 56 25.33 -10.36 13.65
CA ALA A 56 25.07 -8.96 13.98
C ALA A 56 24.30 -8.28 12.81
N VAL A 57 23.23 -7.58 13.14
CA VAL A 57 22.37 -6.89 12.16
C VAL A 57 22.16 -5.44 12.59
N ASP A 58 22.43 -4.50 11.68
CA ASP A 58 22.17 -3.05 11.84
C ASP A 58 20.94 -2.65 10.99
N VAL A 59 19.80 -2.38 11.64
CA VAL A 59 18.58 -1.96 10.96
C VAL A 59 18.43 -0.44 11.04
N LYS A 60 18.32 0.19 9.87
CA LYS A 60 18.10 1.63 9.74
C LYS A 60 16.73 1.92 9.16
N VAL A 61 15.91 2.59 9.96
CA VAL A 61 14.54 2.96 9.59
C VAL A 61 14.51 4.38 9.05
N TYR A 62 13.85 4.59 7.92
CA TYR A 62 13.69 5.87 7.25
C TYR A 62 12.22 6.10 6.89
N GLU A 63 11.81 7.35 6.71
CA GLU A 63 10.53 7.64 6.06
C GLU A 63 10.58 7.16 4.59
N VAL A 64 9.48 6.62 4.06
CA VAL A 64 9.44 5.87 2.79
C VAL A 64 9.98 6.66 1.58
N ASN A 65 9.59 7.94 1.40
CA ASN A 65 10.09 8.75 0.29
C ASN A 65 11.54 9.24 0.51
N SER A 66 11.93 9.39 1.79
CA SER A 66 13.31 9.70 2.17
C SER A 66 14.22 8.52 1.89
N LEU A 67 13.75 7.28 2.11
CA LEU A 67 14.46 6.06 1.76
C LEU A 67 14.69 5.98 0.25
N ASP A 68 13.68 6.22 -0.58
CA ASP A 68 13.81 6.25 -2.04
C ASP A 68 14.87 7.25 -2.50
N THR A 69 14.84 8.46 -1.96
CA THR A 69 15.85 9.48 -2.25
C THR A 69 17.25 9.05 -1.84
N LEU A 70 17.39 8.43 -0.67
CA LEU A 70 18.67 7.96 -0.14
C LEU A 70 19.24 6.81 -1.00
N VAL A 71 18.42 5.83 -1.37
CA VAL A 71 18.82 4.72 -2.25
C VAL A 71 19.31 5.27 -3.59
N THR A 72 18.51 6.14 -4.24
CA THR A 72 18.87 6.75 -5.53
C THR A 72 20.21 7.49 -5.45
N ASN A 73 20.45 8.32 -4.42
CA ASN A 73 21.71 9.05 -4.25
C ASN A 73 22.89 8.11 -3.96
N SER A 74 22.67 7.03 -3.20
CA SER A 74 23.69 6.05 -2.87
C SER A 74 24.08 5.23 -4.10
N MET A 75 23.12 4.88 -4.96
CA MET A 75 23.38 4.23 -6.25
C MET A 75 24.23 5.13 -7.17
N LEU A 76 23.84 6.40 -7.33
CA LEU A 76 24.60 7.36 -8.15
C LEU A 76 26.04 7.57 -7.66
N SER A 77 26.26 7.53 -6.35
CA SER A 77 27.59 7.70 -5.76
C SER A 77 28.40 6.39 -5.68
N GLY A 78 27.76 5.24 -5.78
CA GLY A 78 28.34 3.90 -5.55
C GLY A 78 28.83 3.69 -4.12
N LYS A 79 28.24 4.39 -3.13
CA LYS A 79 28.69 4.35 -1.73
C LYS A 79 27.52 4.23 -0.76
N ASN A 80 27.82 3.60 0.38
CA ASN A 80 26.90 3.50 1.53
C ASN A 80 25.57 2.78 1.22
N LEU A 81 25.56 1.85 0.28
CA LEU A 81 24.41 0.99 0.05
C LEU A 81 24.29 -0.05 1.18
N PRO A 82 23.08 -0.48 1.57
CA PRO A 82 22.86 -1.56 2.52
C PRO A 82 23.16 -2.93 1.90
N ASP A 83 23.12 -3.98 2.71
CA ASP A 83 23.17 -5.37 2.22
C ASP A 83 21.75 -5.83 1.81
N VAL A 84 20.72 -5.44 2.60
CA VAL A 84 19.32 -5.74 2.36
C VAL A 84 18.51 -4.44 2.31
N LEU A 85 17.62 -4.35 1.33
CA LEU A 85 16.64 -3.28 1.22
C LEU A 85 15.23 -3.83 1.43
N ALA A 86 14.48 -3.22 2.35
CA ALA A 86 13.04 -3.39 2.45
C ALA A 86 12.35 -2.35 1.55
N ILE A 87 11.52 -2.83 0.63
CA ILE A 87 10.96 -2.03 -0.47
C ILE A 87 9.45 -1.99 -0.33
N GLU A 88 8.89 -0.79 -0.34
CA GLU A 88 7.46 -0.59 -0.45
C GLU A 88 7.00 -0.81 -1.90
N GLU A 89 5.81 -1.39 -2.11
CA GLU A 89 5.28 -1.84 -3.41
C GLU A 89 5.46 -0.81 -4.54
N LYS A 90 5.12 0.45 -4.29
CA LYS A 90 5.16 1.52 -5.31
C LYS A 90 6.56 1.77 -5.90
N PHE A 91 7.64 1.42 -5.17
CA PHE A 91 9.02 1.56 -5.63
C PHE A 91 9.63 0.25 -6.14
N LEU A 92 8.94 -0.89 -5.96
CA LEU A 92 9.46 -2.21 -6.28
C LEU A 92 9.92 -2.31 -7.73
N ARG A 93 9.06 -1.95 -8.67
CA ARG A 93 9.38 -2.03 -10.11
C ARG A 93 10.52 -1.11 -10.52
N LYS A 94 10.62 0.09 -9.94
CA LYS A 94 11.72 1.03 -10.20
C LYS A 94 13.06 0.38 -9.93
N TYR A 95 13.23 -0.20 -8.74
CA TYR A 95 14.52 -0.80 -8.36
C TYR A 95 14.82 -2.11 -9.08
N ILE A 96 13.80 -2.87 -9.47
CA ILE A 96 13.96 -4.07 -10.29
C ILE A 96 14.46 -3.70 -11.69
N GLU A 97 13.91 -2.66 -12.31
CA GLU A 97 14.35 -2.20 -13.64
C GLU A 97 15.71 -1.51 -13.61
N ASP A 98 16.10 -0.92 -12.49
CA ASP A 98 17.46 -0.39 -12.26
C ASP A 98 18.51 -1.50 -12.06
N ASP A 99 18.13 -2.79 -12.05
CA ASP A 99 18.97 -4.00 -11.94
C ASP A 99 19.93 -3.97 -10.74
N ILE A 100 19.45 -3.48 -9.59
CA ILE A 100 20.30 -3.33 -8.39
C ILE A 100 20.26 -4.54 -7.45
N PHE A 101 19.43 -5.55 -7.74
CA PHE A 101 19.22 -6.68 -6.87
C PHE A 101 19.88 -7.97 -7.35
N GLU A 102 20.36 -8.75 -6.39
CA GLU A 102 20.86 -10.10 -6.61
C GLU A 102 19.67 -11.06 -6.85
N PRO A 103 19.69 -11.90 -7.89
CA PRO A 103 18.71 -12.96 -8.06
C PRO A 103 18.71 -13.95 -6.88
N LEU A 104 17.53 -14.25 -6.34
CA LEU A 104 17.33 -15.12 -5.18
C LEU A 104 16.97 -16.56 -5.61
N GLU A 105 17.62 -17.10 -6.64
CA GLU A 105 17.29 -18.39 -7.26
C GLU A 105 17.29 -19.55 -6.25
N GLY A 106 18.17 -19.53 -5.23
CA GLY A 106 18.24 -20.55 -4.19
C GLY A 106 17.01 -20.63 -3.27
N LEU A 107 16.10 -19.68 -3.34
CA LEU A 107 14.87 -19.61 -2.53
C LEU A 107 13.60 -20.00 -3.32
N SER A 108 13.69 -20.17 -4.63
CA SER A 108 12.51 -20.41 -5.49
C SER A 108 11.72 -21.66 -5.10
N ASP A 109 12.39 -22.76 -4.76
CA ASP A 109 11.73 -24.00 -4.36
C ASP A 109 10.98 -23.90 -3.02
N LYS A 110 11.32 -22.89 -2.20
CA LYS A 110 10.75 -22.66 -0.88
C LYS A 110 9.55 -21.70 -0.92
N SER A 111 9.33 -21.00 -2.03
CA SER A 111 8.29 -19.99 -2.20
C SER A 111 6.93 -20.54 -2.63
N ALA A 112 6.77 -21.86 -2.78
CA ALA A 112 5.55 -22.50 -3.32
C ALA A 112 4.27 -22.21 -2.52
N ASN A 113 4.39 -21.82 -1.25
CA ASN A 113 3.26 -21.45 -0.41
C ASN A 113 2.98 -19.94 -0.39
N MET A 114 3.71 -19.12 -1.14
CA MET A 114 3.45 -17.69 -1.25
C MET A 114 2.29 -17.40 -2.22
N TYR A 115 1.63 -16.26 -2.04
CA TYR A 115 0.62 -15.78 -2.97
C TYR A 115 1.26 -15.33 -4.28
N ASP A 116 0.66 -15.74 -5.39
CA ASP A 116 1.24 -15.59 -6.74
C ASP A 116 1.48 -14.13 -7.12
N TYR A 117 0.58 -13.21 -6.71
CA TYR A 117 0.74 -11.80 -7.02
C TYR A 117 2.01 -11.19 -6.42
N THR A 118 2.43 -11.62 -5.21
CA THR A 118 3.66 -11.13 -4.58
C THR A 118 4.91 -11.64 -5.28
N ILE A 119 4.84 -12.86 -5.80
CA ILE A 119 5.91 -13.48 -6.59
C ILE A 119 6.02 -12.80 -7.96
N ASN A 120 4.88 -12.59 -8.64
CA ASN A 120 4.86 -11.99 -9.97
C ASN A 120 5.37 -10.54 -9.96
N ALA A 121 5.02 -9.76 -8.94
CA ALA A 121 5.46 -8.37 -8.79
C ALA A 121 6.99 -8.22 -8.72
N ALA A 122 7.72 -9.25 -8.22
CA ALA A 122 9.14 -9.17 -7.88
C ALA A 122 10.08 -9.95 -8.82
N LYS A 123 9.65 -10.19 -10.07
CA LYS A 123 10.50 -10.77 -11.11
C LYS A 123 11.18 -9.68 -11.95
N ASN A 124 12.45 -9.88 -12.25
CA ASN A 124 13.19 -9.01 -13.17
C ASN A 124 12.85 -9.33 -14.65
N SER A 125 13.46 -8.61 -15.59
CA SER A 125 13.24 -8.77 -17.03
C SER A 125 13.64 -10.16 -17.58
N GLU A 126 14.48 -10.91 -16.85
CA GLU A 126 14.88 -12.29 -17.18
C GLU A 126 13.89 -13.31 -16.56
N GLY A 127 12.87 -12.87 -15.84
CA GLY A 127 11.93 -13.74 -15.12
C GLY A 127 12.47 -14.31 -13.81
N LYS A 128 13.64 -13.85 -13.35
CA LYS A 128 14.25 -14.27 -12.09
C LYS A 128 13.65 -13.55 -10.91
N GLN A 129 13.41 -14.27 -9.81
CA GLN A 129 12.96 -13.70 -8.56
C GLN A 129 14.09 -12.92 -7.89
N VAL A 130 13.84 -11.64 -7.54
CA VAL A 130 14.84 -10.75 -6.94
C VAL A 130 14.44 -10.21 -5.57
N ALA A 131 13.18 -10.40 -5.16
CA ALA A 131 12.71 -10.02 -3.84
C ALA A 131 11.58 -10.94 -3.36
N TYR A 132 11.38 -11.02 -2.05
CA TYR A 132 10.28 -11.76 -1.42
C TYR A 132 9.63 -10.91 -0.33
N ALA A 133 8.30 -11.01 -0.21
CA ALA A 133 7.52 -10.32 0.83
C ALA A 133 7.19 -11.28 1.99
N TRP A 134 7.23 -10.80 3.24
CA TRP A 134 6.77 -11.60 4.38
C TRP A 134 5.27 -11.52 4.60
N GLN A 135 4.61 -10.46 4.12
CA GLN A 135 3.18 -10.25 4.25
C GLN A 135 2.52 -10.23 2.88
N ALA A 136 1.27 -10.60 2.83
CA ALA A 136 0.36 -10.31 1.74
C ALA A 136 -0.62 -9.24 2.21
N THR A 137 -1.03 -8.34 1.32
CA THR A 137 -1.79 -7.14 1.67
C THR A 137 -3.10 -7.02 0.90
N PRO A 138 -3.95 -8.08 0.91
CA PRO A 138 -5.26 -8.01 0.28
C PRO A 138 -6.10 -6.90 0.91
N GLY A 139 -6.81 -6.16 0.08
CA GLY A 139 -7.67 -5.06 0.48
C GLY A 139 -9.13 -5.48 0.57
N ALA A 140 -9.86 -4.87 1.51
CA ALA A 140 -11.26 -5.18 1.77
C ALA A 140 -12.04 -3.92 2.16
N PHE A 141 -13.37 -4.02 2.24
CA PHE A 141 -14.22 -2.96 2.75
C PHE A 141 -14.54 -3.22 4.23
N PHE A 142 -13.99 -2.38 5.10
CA PHE A 142 -14.31 -2.38 6.52
C PHE A 142 -15.47 -1.44 6.77
N TYR A 143 -16.54 -1.93 7.42
CA TYR A 143 -17.77 -1.16 7.61
C TYR A 143 -18.30 -1.23 9.03
N ARG A 144 -19.06 -0.24 9.43
CA ARG A 144 -19.74 -0.15 10.74
C ARG A 144 -20.97 -1.03 10.73
N THR A 145 -20.93 -2.14 11.45
CA THR A 145 -22.05 -3.10 11.55
C THR A 145 -23.26 -2.53 12.29
N ASP A 146 -23.03 -1.66 13.27
CA ASP A 146 -24.12 -0.97 13.97
C ASP A 146 -24.86 0.01 13.04
N MET A 147 -24.16 0.76 12.17
CA MET A 147 -24.79 1.60 11.16
C MET A 147 -25.48 0.77 10.07
N ALA A 148 -24.87 -0.33 9.64
CA ALA A 148 -25.46 -1.24 8.65
C ALA A 148 -26.80 -1.80 9.15
N LYS A 149 -26.86 -2.20 10.40
CA LYS A 149 -28.08 -2.70 11.02
C LYS A 149 -29.13 -1.61 11.17
N GLU A 150 -28.77 -0.46 11.73
CA GLU A 150 -29.71 0.61 12.08
C GLU A 150 -30.26 1.35 10.84
N LEU A 151 -29.38 1.64 9.86
CA LEU A 151 -29.77 2.44 8.68
C LEU A 151 -30.27 1.58 7.51
N LEU A 152 -29.76 0.36 7.37
CA LEU A 152 -29.96 -0.46 6.17
C LEU A 152 -30.66 -1.80 6.47
N GLY A 153 -30.82 -2.19 7.74
CA GLY A 153 -31.37 -3.49 8.12
C GLY A 153 -30.44 -4.68 7.76
N ILE A 154 -29.15 -4.43 7.57
CA ILE A 154 -28.13 -5.44 7.23
C ILE A 154 -27.57 -6.03 8.52
N GLU A 155 -27.67 -7.35 8.69
CA GLU A 155 -27.26 -8.06 9.91
C GLU A 155 -26.17 -9.13 9.66
N SER A 156 -25.82 -9.39 8.41
CA SER A 156 -24.79 -10.40 8.08
C SER A 156 -23.81 -9.91 7.02
N LEU A 157 -22.64 -10.60 6.95
CA LEU A 157 -21.61 -10.39 5.94
C LEU A 157 -22.17 -10.62 4.53
N GLU A 158 -22.90 -11.71 4.34
CA GLU A 158 -23.46 -12.08 3.04
C GLU A 158 -24.43 -11.03 2.52
N GLN A 159 -25.28 -10.45 3.42
CA GLN A 159 -26.16 -9.35 3.06
C GLN A 159 -25.39 -8.08 2.64
N MET A 160 -24.26 -7.82 3.29
CA MET A 160 -23.39 -6.68 2.94
C MET A 160 -22.74 -6.88 1.58
N GLU A 161 -22.21 -8.06 1.30
CA GLU A 161 -21.60 -8.41 0.01
C GLU A 161 -22.63 -8.42 -1.14
N GLU A 162 -23.84 -8.90 -0.89
CA GLU A 162 -24.96 -8.81 -1.84
C GLU A 162 -25.33 -7.35 -2.13
N LYS A 163 -25.38 -6.52 -1.10
CA LYS A 163 -25.67 -5.08 -1.21
C LYS A 163 -24.63 -4.34 -2.03
N LEU A 164 -23.33 -4.66 -1.85
CA LEU A 164 -22.22 -4.11 -2.62
C LEU A 164 -22.11 -4.72 -4.02
N GLY A 165 -22.69 -5.91 -4.25
CA GLY A 165 -22.44 -6.68 -5.46
C GLY A 165 -20.96 -6.99 -5.66
N SER A 166 -20.25 -7.29 -4.59
CA SER A 166 -18.80 -7.48 -4.57
C SER A 166 -18.34 -8.43 -5.67
N TRP A 167 -17.36 -7.97 -6.46
CA TRP A 167 -16.78 -8.67 -7.61
C TRP A 167 -17.76 -8.94 -8.79
N GLN A 168 -18.90 -8.26 -8.83
CA GLN A 168 -19.81 -8.27 -9.97
C GLN A 168 -19.49 -7.09 -10.89
N GLU A 169 -19.89 -7.18 -12.14
CA GLU A 169 -19.67 -6.15 -13.16
C GLU A 169 -20.20 -4.77 -12.74
N ASN A 170 -21.30 -4.73 -11.99
CA ASN A 170 -21.93 -3.49 -11.52
C ASN A 170 -21.62 -3.12 -10.05
N SER A 171 -20.53 -3.62 -9.50
CA SER A 171 -20.20 -3.40 -8.07
C SER A 171 -19.97 -1.94 -7.72
N TRP A 172 -19.33 -1.16 -8.59
CA TRP A 172 -19.14 0.27 -8.38
C TRP A 172 -20.46 1.06 -8.47
N GLU A 173 -21.41 0.67 -9.32
CA GLU A 173 -22.76 1.21 -9.34
C GLU A 173 -23.45 0.99 -7.98
N LYS A 174 -23.45 -0.26 -7.50
CA LYS A 174 -24.03 -0.61 -6.20
C LYS A 174 -23.35 0.10 -5.03
N PHE A 175 -22.05 0.34 -5.11
CA PHE A 175 -21.31 1.11 -4.10
C PHE A 175 -21.78 2.56 -4.03
N VAL A 176 -21.98 3.20 -5.17
CA VAL A 176 -22.54 4.57 -5.25
C VAL A 176 -24.00 4.60 -4.78
N ASP A 177 -24.80 3.60 -5.15
CA ASP A 177 -26.19 3.48 -4.69
C ASP A 177 -26.27 3.29 -3.17
N LEU A 178 -25.39 2.48 -2.60
CA LEU A 178 -25.26 2.35 -1.14
C LEU A 178 -24.90 3.67 -0.49
N ALA A 179 -23.99 4.45 -1.09
CA ALA A 179 -23.61 5.76 -0.58
C ALA A 179 -24.79 6.74 -0.57
N ALA A 180 -25.59 6.74 -1.63
CA ALA A 180 -26.82 7.55 -1.73
C ALA A 180 -27.86 7.11 -0.68
N GLU A 181 -28.04 5.80 -0.49
CA GLU A 181 -28.96 5.25 0.49
C GLU A 181 -28.56 5.61 1.93
N LEU A 182 -27.31 5.41 2.30
CA LEU A 182 -26.77 5.82 3.61
C LEU A 182 -27.02 7.30 3.88
N ARG A 183 -26.78 8.13 2.87
CA ARG A 183 -27.00 9.57 2.96
C ARG A 183 -28.47 9.93 3.19
N ARG A 184 -29.39 9.22 2.55
CA ARG A 184 -30.85 9.40 2.68
C ARG A 184 -31.35 8.93 4.04
N GLU A 185 -30.99 7.72 4.46
CA GLU A 185 -31.47 7.11 5.71
C GLU A 185 -30.87 7.79 6.96
N SER A 186 -29.71 8.42 6.85
CA SER A 186 -29.08 9.20 7.91
C SER A 186 -29.33 10.70 7.83
N ALA A 187 -30.26 11.16 6.98
CA ALA A 187 -30.57 12.58 6.88
C ALA A 187 -31.06 13.14 8.23
N ALA A 188 -30.68 14.39 8.51
CA ALA A 188 -30.94 15.04 9.80
C ALA A 188 -32.37 14.92 10.24
N GLY A 189 -32.60 14.45 11.47
CA GLY A 189 -33.93 14.28 12.08
C GLY A 189 -34.65 12.97 11.68
N GLN A 190 -34.07 12.13 10.84
CA GLN A 190 -34.65 10.82 10.48
C GLN A 190 -34.15 9.69 11.38
N ASN A 191 -32.88 9.74 11.81
CA ASN A 191 -32.31 8.80 12.73
C ASN A 191 -31.75 9.54 13.95
N ALA A 192 -32.03 9.06 15.17
CA ALA A 192 -31.56 9.70 16.39
C ALA A 192 -30.11 9.32 16.78
N GLN A 193 -29.60 8.22 16.25
CA GLN A 193 -28.30 7.70 16.58
C GLN A 193 -27.23 8.11 15.55
N PHE A 194 -27.58 8.04 14.26
CA PHE A 194 -26.65 8.33 13.18
C PHE A 194 -27.20 9.42 12.27
N GLU A 195 -26.59 10.58 12.29
CA GLU A 195 -26.95 11.71 11.43
C GLU A 195 -25.82 12.01 10.44
N ASP A 196 -26.20 12.22 9.18
CA ASP A 196 -25.31 12.76 8.16
C ASP A 196 -24.13 11.83 7.82
N VAL A 197 -24.41 10.52 7.75
CA VAL A 197 -23.40 9.47 7.49
C VAL A 197 -22.91 9.53 6.04
N ARG A 198 -21.63 9.31 5.85
CA ARG A 198 -20.92 9.20 4.57
C ARG A 198 -20.38 7.79 4.38
N ILE A 199 -20.28 7.35 3.13
CA ILE A 199 -19.77 5.99 2.85
C ILE A 199 -18.28 5.86 3.18
N LEU A 200 -17.47 6.89 2.86
CA LEU A 200 -16.03 6.96 3.11
C LEU A 200 -15.63 8.28 3.76
N SER A 201 -14.47 8.31 4.38
CA SER A 201 -13.87 9.51 4.95
C SER A 201 -13.19 10.38 3.88
N ALA A 202 -12.55 9.77 2.90
CA ALA A 202 -11.87 10.47 1.81
C ALA A 202 -12.23 9.85 0.45
N VAL A 203 -12.48 10.68 -0.55
CA VAL A 203 -12.84 10.19 -1.88
C VAL A 203 -11.71 9.40 -2.54
N ASN A 204 -10.45 9.75 -2.28
CA ASN A 204 -9.30 9.08 -2.88
C ASN A 204 -8.99 7.69 -2.31
N GLU A 205 -9.74 7.21 -1.34
CA GLU A 205 -9.70 5.80 -0.92
C GLU A 205 -10.04 4.86 -2.09
N ILE A 206 -10.91 5.27 -3.03
CA ILE A 206 -11.26 4.42 -4.18
C ILE A 206 -10.14 4.27 -5.21
N SER A 207 -9.12 5.12 -5.21
CA SER A 207 -8.04 5.07 -6.20
C SER A 207 -7.28 3.75 -6.16
N ILE A 208 -7.00 3.25 -4.96
CA ILE A 208 -6.20 2.03 -4.77
C ILE A 208 -6.88 0.81 -5.39
N PRO A 209 -8.17 0.51 -5.10
CA PRO A 209 -8.89 -0.55 -5.79
C PRO A 209 -8.87 -0.43 -7.32
N PHE A 210 -9.06 0.78 -7.87
CA PHE A 210 -9.01 0.98 -9.31
C PHE A 210 -7.63 0.73 -9.90
N TYR A 211 -6.56 1.20 -9.26
CA TYR A 211 -5.19 0.96 -9.74
C TYR A 211 -4.79 -0.50 -9.62
N SER A 212 -5.20 -1.20 -8.58
CA SER A 212 -4.90 -2.60 -8.40
C SER A 212 -5.67 -3.49 -9.39
N ALA A 213 -6.92 -3.15 -9.68
CA ALA A 213 -7.81 -3.94 -10.54
C ALA A 213 -7.70 -3.62 -12.05
N ARG A 214 -6.97 -2.57 -12.46
CA ARG A 214 -6.80 -2.22 -13.87
C ARG A 214 -6.21 -3.37 -14.69
N GLU A 215 -6.59 -3.48 -15.95
CA GLU A 215 -6.11 -4.52 -16.87
C GLU A 215 -4.74 -4.18 -17.47
N SER A 216 -4.37 -2.92 -17.52
CA SER A 216 -3.09 -2.45 -18.07
C SER A 216 -2.34 -1.54 -17.08
N GLY A 217 -1.00 -1.63 -17.07
CA GLY A 217 -0.15 -0.66 -16.38
C GLY A 217 -0.08 0.69 -17.10
N TRP A 218 0.65 1.66 -16.52
CA TRP A 218 0.85 2.98 -17.11
C TRP A 218 1.67 2.98 -18.39
N ALA A 219 2.33 1.89 -18.74
CA ALA A 219 3.08 1.78 -19.96
C ALA A 219 3.03 0.35 -20.51
N VAL A 220 2.96 0.26 -21.84
CA VAL A 220 3.11 -0.99 -22.58
C VAL A 220 4.31 -0.85 -23.53
N GLU A 221 5.03 -1.96 -23.73
CA GLU A 221 6.15 -1.98 -24.66
C GLU A 221 5.66 -2.18 -26.08
N ASN A 222 6.06 -1.32 -27.00
CA ASN A 222 5.74 -1.46 -28.42
C ASN A 222 6.74 -2.39 -29.13
N SER A 223 6.52 -2.68 -30.41
CA SER A 223 7.38 -3.55 -31.22
C SER A 223 8.81 -3.04 -31.43
N ALA A 224 9.08 -1.78 -31.12
CA ALA A 224 10.42 -1.17 -31.16
C ALA A 224 11.14 -1.23 -29.79
N GLY A 225 10.49 -1.77 -28.76
CA GLY A 225 11.03 -1.82 -27.40
C GLY A 225 10.84 -0.53 -26.62
N GLU A 226 10.02 0.40 -27.11
CA GLU A 226 9.76 1.66 -26.42
C GLU A 226 8.59 1.52 -25.45
N LYS A 227 8.70 2.13 -24.26
CA LYS A 227 7.61 2.20 -23.28
C LYS A 227 6.63 3.31 -23.70
N VAL A 228 5.42 2.91 -24.05
CA VAL A 228 4.35 3.81 -24.53
C VAL A 228 3.35 4.02 -23.41
N LEU A 229 3.08 5.30 -23.08
CA LEU A 229 2.07 5.66 -22.07
C LEU A 229 0.71 5.08 -22.46
N THR A 230 0.08 4.42 -21.53
CA THR A 230 -1.27 3.85 -21.64
C THR A 230 -2.08 4.29 -20.43
N ILE A 231 -3.30 4.76 -20.65
CA ILE A 231 -4.25 5.05 -19.58
C ILE A 231 -5.34 3.99 -19.66
N ASP A 232 -5.46 3.19 -18.60
CA ASP A 232 -6.47 2.13 -18.53
C ASP A 232 -7.89 2.73 -18.63
N PRO A 233 -8.78 2.24 -19.52
CA PRO A 233 -10.12 2.78 -19.69
C PRO A 233 -10.94 2.81 -18.39
N SER A 234 -10.76 1.86 -17.48
CA SER A 234 -11.46 1.83 -16.20
C SER A 234 -11.21 3.07 -15.34
N LEU A 235 -10.13 3.80 -15.60
CA LEU A 235 -9.79 5.01 -14.84
C LEU A 235 -10.56 6.26 -15.31
N TYR A 236 -10.99 6.31 -16.57
CA TYR A 236 -11.55 7.56 -17.15
C TYR A 236 -12.76 7.39 -18.05
N GLN A 237 -13.04 6.17 -18.56
CA GLN A 237 -14.02 5.97 -19.64
C GLN A 237 -15.28 5.29 -19.13
N GLY A 238 -16.44 5.88 -19.47
CA GLY A 238 -17.75 5.32 -19.21
C GLY A 238 -18.28 5.53 -17.81
N ASP A 239 -19.50 5.06 -17.60
CA ASP A 239 -20.18 5.10 -16.30
C ASP A 239 -19.42 4.21 -15.30
N TYR A 240 -19.31 4.71 -14.08
CA TYR A 240 -18.61 4.05 -12.96
C TYR A 240 -17.12 3.78 -13.18
N SER A 241 -16.48 4.45 -14.16
CA SER A 241 -15.01 4.60 -14.16
C SER A 241 -14.55 5.33 -12.89
N MET A 242 -13.25 5.27 -12.58
CA MET A 242 -12.73 5.96 -11.38
C MET A 242 -13.14 7.44 -11.35
N LEU A 243 -13.02 8.16 -12.48
CA LEU A 243 -13.43 9.55 -12.57
C LEU A 243 -14.92 9.77 -12.33
N ASP A 244 -15.77 8.92 -12.88
CA ASP A 244 -17.23 9.03 -12.70
C ASP A 244 -17.62 8.71 -11.27
N VAL A 245 -17.02 7.69 -10.64
CA VAL A 245 -17.24 7.39 -9.22
C VAL A 245 -16.75 8.55 -8.34
N TYR A 246 -15.56 9.14 -8.62
CA TYR A 246 -15.12 10.35 -7.94
C TYR A 246 -16.14 11.46 -7.99
N LYS A 247 -16.63 11.76 -9.19
CA LYS A 247 -17.63 12.80 -9.42
C LYS A 247 -18.91 12.53 -8.62
N ARG A 248 -19.46 11.32 -8.73
CA ARG A 248 -20.70 10.92 -8.02
C ARG A 248 -20.55 11.02 -6.50
N LEU A 249 -19.44 10.55 -5.94
CA LEU A 249 -19.21 10.60 -4.51
C LEU A 249 -18.99 12.02 -3.98
N GLN A 250 -18.31 12.88 -4.74
CA GLN A 250 -18.05 14.27 -4.34
C GLN A 250 -19.27 15.21 -4.51
N ILE A 251 -20.09 14.97 -5.50
CA ILE A 251 -21.30 15.79 -5.74
C ILE A 251 -22.46 15.27 -4.91
N GLY A 252 -22.64 13.96 -4.85
CA GLY A 252 -23.78 13.34 -4.17
C GLY A 252 -25.11 13.76 -4.77
N ASP A 253 -26.11 13.99 -3.91
CA ASP A 253 -27.37 14.58 -4.32
C ASP A 253 -27.18 16.05 -4.66
N GLY A 254 -27.77 16.49 -5.77
CA GLY A 254 -27.73 17.88 -6.20
C GLY A 254 -26.86 18.11 -7.41
N THR A 255 -26.54 19.38 -7.65
CA THR A 255 -25.68 19.82 -8.75
C THR A 255 -24.46 20.52 -8.16
N TYR A 256 -23.30 20.38 -8.77
CA TYR A 256 -22.10 21.08 -8.36
C TYR A 256 -22.36 22.58 -8.14
N GLY A 257 -21.90 23.10 -7.00
CA GLY A 257 -22.08 24.50 -6.62
C GLY A 257 -23.49 24.88 -6.17
N SER A 258 -24.47 23.96 -6.20
CA SER A 258 -25.85 24.24 -5.78
C SER A 258 -26.49 23.04 -5.07
N GLY A 259 -26.54 23.10 -3.75
CA GLY A 259 -27.23 22.09 -2.94
C GLY A 259 -26.53 20.72 -2.92
N GLN A 260 -25.23 20.69 -3.13
CA GLN A 260 -24.43 19.47 -3.05
C GLN A 260 -24.58 18.81 -1.68
N LYS A 261 -24.70 17.48 -1.71
CA LYS A 261 -24.71 16.63 -0.53
C LYS A 261 -23.76 15.48 -0.74
N PRO A 262 -22.45 15.70 -0.58
CA PRO A 262 -21.44 14.69 -0.83
C PRO A 262 -21.71 13.38 -0.10
N TYR A 263 -21.36 12.27 -0.72
CA TYR A 263 -21.47 10.94 -0.14
C TYR A 263 -20.20 10.53 0.62
N VAL A 264 -19.15 11.36 0.58
CA VAL A 264 -17.90 11.20 1.30
C VAL A 264 -17.63 12.41 2.19
N ASN A 265 -16.83 12.23 3.25
CA ASN A 265 -16.28 13.37 3.98
C ASN A 265 -15.16 14.03 3.15
N GLU A 266 -14.86 15.29 3.47
CA GLU A 266 -13.82 16.06 2.78
C GLU A 266 -12.45 15.89 3.44
N GLN A 267 -12.16 14.70 3.96
CA GLN A 267 -10.85 14.42 4.55
C GLN A 267 -9.82 14.10 3.48
N THR A 268 -8.55 14.21 3.84
CA THR A 268 -7.43 13.73 3.03
C THR A 268 -7.00 12.36 3.53
N TYR A 269 -6.90 11.39 2.65
CA TYR A 269 -6.49 10.03 2.94
C TYR A 269 -5.18 9.98 3.76
N ARG A 270 -5.19 9.18 4.83
CA ARG A 270 -4.09 9.01 5.79
C ARG A 270 -3.59 10.30 6.46
N GLN A 271 -4.44 11.34 6.55
CA GLN A 271 -4.18 12.52 7.37
C GLN A 271 -5.00 12.46 8.67
N GLN A 272 -4.66 13.33 9.62
CA GLN A 272 -5.24 13.31 10.97
C GLN A 272 -6.78 13.29 10.99
N GLY A 273 -7.43 14.03 10.11
CA GLY A 273 -8.90 14.05 10.02
C GLY A 273 -9.48 12.69 9.63
N TRP A 274 -8.86 12.03 8.65
CA TRP A 274 -9.25 10.71 8.20
C TRP A 274 -9.11 9.65 9.31
N PHE A 275 -8.02 9.65 10.07
CA PHE A 275 -7.85 8.79 11.25
C PHE A 275 -8.87 9.12 12.35
N SER A 276 -9.17 10.40 12.58
CA SER A 276 -10.12 10.82 13.62
C SER A 276 -11.53 10.33 13.34
N ASP A 277 -11.92 10.22 12.07
CA ASP A 277 -13.24 9.74 11.66
C ASP A 277 -13.47 8.27 12.05
N MET A 278 -12.45 7.46 12.24
CA MET A 278 -12.55 6.05 12.65
C MET A 278 -13.18 5.86 14.03
N SER A 279 -13.05 6.83 14.91
CA SER A 279 -13.71 6.84 16.23
C SER A 279 -15.07 7.54 16.24
N GLY A 280 -15.49 8.09 15.09
CA GLY A 280 -16.71 8.88 14.95
C GLY A 280 -17.94 8.07 14.51
N ASP A 281 -19.05 8.78 14.37
CA ASP A 281 -20.33 8.22 13.93
C ASP A 281 -20.81 8.85 12.60
N LYS A 282 -19.88 9.31 11.76
CA LYS A 282 -20.16 9.98 10.49
C LYS A 282 -19.66 9.23 9.26
N VAL A 283 -18.81 8.24 9.44
CA VAL A 283 -18.24 7.45 8.34
C VAL A 283 -18.67 6.00 8.49
N PHE A 284 -19.27 5.48 7.43
CA PHE A 284 -19.79 4.12 7.37
C PHE A 284 -18.68 3.09 7.21
N GLY A 285 -17.67 3.36 6.38
CA GLY A 285 -16.63 2.39 6.09
C GLY A 285 -15.35 2.99 5.50
N TYR A 286 -14.42 2.10 5.24
CA TYR A 286 -13.08 2.38 4.71
C TYR A 286 -12.65 1.28 3.75
N LEU A 287 -11.96 1.63 2.69
CA LEU A 287 -11.26 0.70 1.80
C LEU A 287 -9.82 0.56 2.29
N LEU A 288 -9.52 -0.53 2.99
CA LEU A 288 -8.26 -0.75 3.69
C LEU A 288 -7.66 -2.11 3.35
N SER A 289 -6.34 -2.22 3.45
CA SER A 289 -5.67 -3.52 3.36
C SER A 289 -5.63 -4.26 4.70
N SER A 290 -5.19 -5.50 4.68
CA SER A 290 -5.16 -6.39 5.85
C SER A 290 -4.40 -5.81 7.03
N TYR A 291 -3.22 -5.20 6.81
CA TYR A 291 -2.43 -4.61 7.89
C TYR A 291 -3.12 -3.39 8.54
N SER A 292 -3.92 -2.67 7.79
CA SER A 292 -4.62 -1.47 8.28
C SER A 292 -5.63 -1.77 9.38
N LEU A 293 -6.10 -3.02 9.52
CA LEU A 293 -6.90 -3.43 10.66
C LEU A 293 -6.19 -3.12 11.98
N HIS A 294 -4.90 -3.40 12.06
CA HIS A 294 -4.11 -3.25 13.29
C HIS A 294 -3.50 -1.85 13.41
N TYR A 295 -2.89 -1.36 12.34
CA TYR A 295 -2.13 -0.11 12.36
C TYR A 295 -2.97 1.15 12.20
N ASP A 296 -4.08 1.07 11.47
CA ASP A 296 -4.95 2.22 11.23
C ASP A 296 -6.24 2.13 12.05
N LEU A 297 -7.06 1.11 11.84
CA LEU A 297 -8.42 1.07 12.35
C LEU A 297 -8.48 0.85 13.86
N LYS A 298 -7.83 -0.21 14.39
CA LYS A 298 -7.77 -0.46 15.84
C LYS A 298 -7.06 0.65 16.61
N ALA A 299 -6.01 1.22 16.01
CA ALA A 299 -5.24 2.29 16.64
C ALA A 299 -6.05 3.58 16.81
N ASN A 300 -7.03 3.85 15.92
CA ASN A 300 -7.81 5.09 15.88
C ASN A 300 -9.30 4.91 16.20
N ALA A 301 -9.76 3.72 16.57
CA ALA A 301 -11.16 3.45 16.91
C ALA A 301 -11.63 4.11 18.21
N LYS A 302 -10.71 4.63 19.02
CA LYS A 302 -11.00 5.29 20.31
C LYS A 302 -10.55 6.73 20.31
N SER A 303 -11.44 7.60 20.75
CA SER A 303 -11.15 9.02 20.93
C SER A 303 -11.18 9.40 22.41
N VAL A 304 -10.02 9.79 22.93
CA VAL A 304 -9.93 10.33 24.31
C VAL A 304 -10.67 11.68 24.42
N ALA A 305 -10.68 12.47 23.35
CA ALA A 305 -11.29 13.80 23.35
C ALA A 305 -12.82 13.75 23.43
N THR A 306 -13.46 12.79 22.76
CA THR A 306 -14.92 12.64 22.73
C THR A 306 -15.45 11.54 23.64
N GLY A 307 -14.57 10.62 24.05
CA GLY A 307 -14.95 9.39 24.76
C GLY A 307 -15.58 8.31 23.88
N ASN A 308 -15.62 8.50 22.57
CA ASN A 308 -16.18 7.52 21.64
C ASN A 308 -15.25 6.30 21.51
N ASP A 309 -15.86 5.11 21.38
CA ASP A 309 -15.19 3.84 21.11
C ASP A 309 -16.04 3.05 20.10
N THR A 310 -15.44 2.78 18.93
CA THR A 310 -16.07 1.98 17.87
C THR A 310 -15.59 0.53 17.84
N SER A 311 -14.77 0.10 18.79
CA SER A 311 -14.29 -1.28 18.91
C SER A 311 -15.47 -2.27 19.01
N GLY A 312 -15.41 -3.36 18.27
CA GLY A 312 -16.47 -4.37 18.22
C GLY A 312 -17.71 -3.99 17.39
N LYS A 313 -17.68 -2.81 16.74
CA LYS A 313 -18.76 -2.32 15.86
C LYS A 313 -18.38 -2.38 14.40
N TRP A 314 -17.31 -3.08 14.05
CA TRP A 314 -16.81 -3.20 12.69
C TRP A 314 -17.04 -4.61 12.14
N GLY A 315 -17.21 -4.69 10.85
CA GLY A 315 -17.15 -5.90 10.05
C GLY A 315 -16.25 -5.67 8.84
N VAL A 316 -15.83 -6.73 8.20
CA VAL A 316 -15.05 -6.67 6.97
C VAL A 316 -15.65 -7.58 5.91
N CYS A 317 -15.78 -7.09 4.68
CA CYS A 317 -16.33 -7.81 3.53
C CYS A 317 -15.51 -7.52 2.27
N LYS A 318 -15.78 -8.27 1.20
CA LYS A 318 -15.21 -8.00 -0.11
C LYS A 318 -15.54 -6.57 -0.55
N ALA A 319 -14.54 -5.86 -1.02
CA ALA A 319 -14.72 -4.56 -1.67
C ALA A 319 -15.41 -4.73 -3.04
N PRO A 320 -15.75 -3.64 -3.75
CA PRO A 320 -16.29 -3.73 -5.10
C PRO A 320 -15.45 -4.58 -6.07
N VAL A 321 -14.14 -4.53 -5.95
CA VAL A 321 -13.16 -5.31 -6.72
C VAL A 321 -12.11 -5.91 -5.80
N ALA A 322 -11.47 -7.00 -6.22
CA ALA A 322 -10.29 -7.51 -5.52
C ALA A 322 -9.11 -6.56 -5.73
N TYR A 323 -8.40 -6.21 -4.65
CA TYR A 323 -7.26 -5.31 -4.72
C TYR A 323 -6.24 -5.59 -3.63
N SER A 324 -5.00 -5.13 -3.83
CA SER A 324 -3.96 -5.03 -2.80
C SER A 324 -3.60 -3.56 -2.54
N ASP A 325 -3.08 -3.28 -1.37
CA ASP A 325 -2.56 -1.96 -1.01
C ASP A 325 -1.28 -2.11 -0.20
N GLY A 326 -0.17 -1.62 -0.75
CA GLY A 326 1.15 -1.69 -0.15
C GLY A 326 1.73 -3.10 -0.08
N GLY A 327 2.62 -3.32 0.87
CA GLY A 327 3.40 -4.53 1.06
C GLY A 327 4.88 -4.22 1.12
N THR A 328 5.65 -5.13 1.70
CA THR A 328 7.08 -4.96 1.89
C THR A 328 7.84 -6.14 1.33
N TRP A 329 8.70 -5.88 0.35
CA TRP A 329 9.61 -6.87 -0.24
C TRP A 329 11.01 -6.69 0.29
N LEU A 330 11.69 -7.78 0.56
CA LEU A 330 13.09 -7.82 0.95
C LEU A 330 13.93 -8.27 -0.24
N ALA A 331 14.96 -7.49 -0.57
CA ALA A 331 15.90 -7.79 -1.64
C ALA A 331 17.34 -7.63 -1.17
N VAL A 332 18.25 -8.43 -1.74
CA VAL A 332 19.69 -8.29 -1.54
C VAL A 332 20.26 -7.37 -2.61
N LEU A 333 21.07 -6.38 -2.22
CA LEU A 333 21.77 -5.55 -3.19
C LEU A 333 22.86 -6.37 -3.90
N ASN A 334 22.96 -6.25 -5.23
CA ASN A 334 23.99 -6.94 -6.02
C ASN A 334 25.43 -6.51 -5.65
N THR A 335 25.57 -5.34 -5.00
CA THR A 335 26.83 -4.79 -4.48
C THR A 335 27.19 -5.27 -3.07
N SER A 336 26.35 -6.08 -2.42
CA SER A 336 26.63 -6.62 -1.09
C SER A 336 27.74 -7.66 -1.16
N ASP A 337 28.67 -7.60 -0.20
CA ASP A 337 29.69 -8.63 0.03
C ASP A 337 29.19 -9.77 0.94
N LYS A 338 27.94 -9.65 1.49
CA LYS A 338 27.31 -10.56 2.47
C LYS A 338 26.04 -11.23 1.91
N LYS A 339 26.09 -11.57 0.62
CA LYS A 339 24.90 -12.08 -0.11
C LYS A 339 24.31 -13.35 0.52
N GLU A 340 25.14 -14.27 1.01
CA GLU A 340 24.67 -15.52 1.62
C GLU A 340 23.95 -15.28 2.95
N GLU A 341 24.49 -14.40 3.79
CA GLU A 341 23.87 -14.01 5.07
C GLU A 341 22.58 -13.25 4.85
N ALA A 342 22.57 -12.33 3.87
CA ALA A 342 21.39 -11.57 3.48
C ALA A 342 20.28 -12.50 2.95
N GLN A 343 20.59 -13.48 2.12
CA GLN A 343 19.62 -14.47 1.65
C GLN A 343 19.04 -15.32 2.78
N LYS A 344 19.86 -15.74 3.76
CA LYS A 344 19.38 -16.49 4.94
C LYS A 344 18.44 -15.65 5.80
N LEU A 345 18.70 -14.35 5.95
CA LEU A 345 17.81 -13.43 6.65
C LEU A 345 16.49 -13.28 5.90
N ILE A 346 16.50 -13.11 4.58
CA ILE A 346 15.29 -13.05 3.76
C ILE A 346 14.50 -14.36 3.88
N GLU A 347 15.17 -15.51 3.77
CA GLU A 347 14.55 -16.83 3.94
C GLU A 347 13.86 -16.93 5.32
N TYR A 348 14.52 -16.48 6.38
CA TYR A 348 13.96 -16.52 7.73
C TYR A 348 12.67 -15.71 7.83
N PHE A 349 12.66 -14.47 7.33
CA PHE A 349 11.48 -13.62 7.46
C PHE A 349 10.35 -13.96 6.50
N THR A 350 10.65 -14.59 5.36
CA THR A 350 9.65 -14.78 4.30
C THR A 350 9.21 -16.23 4.11
N MET A 351 9.98 -17.22 4.63
CA MET A 351 9.75 -18.64 4.35
C MET A 351 9.82 -19.55 5.58
N ASN A 352 10.35 -19.07 6.71
CA ASN A 352 10.39 -19.87 7.93
C ASN A 352 8.98 -19.94 8.54
N GLU A 353 8.33 -21.11 8.44
CA GLU A 353 6.95 -21.30 8.90
C GLU A 353 6.79 -21.09 10.42
N ASP A 354 7.80 -21.43 11.24
CA ASP A 354 7.76 -21.23 12.68
C ASP A 354 7.77 -19.74 13.03
N PHE A 355 8.67 -18.97 12.42
CA PHE A 355 8.70 -17.52 12.55
C PHE A 355 7.41 -16.88 12.06
N LEU A 356 6.97 -17.20 10.84
CA LEU A 356 5.77 -16.62 10.23
C LEU A 356 4.52 -16.92 11.05
N THR A 357 4.37 -18.15 11.56
CA THR A 357 3.24 -18.53 12.42
C THR A 357 3.28 -17.75 13.74
N LYS A 358 4.45 -17.60 14.33
CA LYS A 358 4.61 -16.84 15.57
C LYS A 358 4.34 -15.36 15.35
N TRP A 359 4.87 -14.77 14.30
CA TRP A 359 4.63 -13.38 13.93
C TRP A 359 3.15 -13.08 13.72
N ALA A 360 2.46 -13.90 12.93
CA ALA A 360 1.02 -13.75 12.70
C ALA A 360 0.18 -13.92 13.98
N ASN A 361 0.60 -14.79 14.91
CA ASN A 361 -0.09 -14.92 16.20
C ASN A 361 0.15 -13.72 17.12
N ASP A 362 1.35 -13.17 17.13
CA ASP A 362 1.75 -12.06 18.02
C ASP A 362 1.18 -10.71 17.53
N THR A 363 1.04 -10.52 16.21
CA THR A 363 0.66 -9.24 15.61
C THR A 363 -0.74 -9.22 14.99
N GLY A 364 -1.24 -10.36 14.56
CA GLY A 364 -2.46 -10.47 13.74
C GLY A 364 -2.22 -10.21 12.25
N ASP A 365 -0.99 -10.09 11.81
CA ASP A 365 -0.64 -9.81 10.42
C ASP A 365 -1.07 -10.93 9.47
N PHE A 366 -1.47 -10.56 8.25
CA PHE A 366 -1.78 -11.48 7.17
C PHE A 366 -0.51 -11.78 6.38
N ILE A 367 0.15 -12.88 6.77
CA ILE A 367 1.47 -13.25 6.22
C ILE A 367 1.37 -13.87 4.83
N ASN A 368 2.46 -13.77 4.07
CA ASN A 368 2.56 -14.30 2.71
C ASN A 368 2.85 -15.82 2.70
N ASN A 369 1.95 -16.59 3.32
CA ASN A 369 2.02 -18.05 3.33
C ASN A 369 0.63 -18.68 3.30
N LYS A 370 0.22 -19.20 2.13
CA LYS A 370 -1.10 -19.82 1.89
C LYS A 370 -1.40 -20.94 2.87
N LYS A 371 -0.44 -21.79 3.20
CA LYS A 371 -0.63 -22.92 4.10
C LYS A 371 -1.01 -22.46 5.52
N ILE A 372 -0.31 -21.47 6.05
CA ILE A 372 -0.56 -20.94 7.40
C ILE A 372 -1.87 -20.15 7.41
N MET A 373 -2.08 -19.28 6.42
CA MET A 373 -3.30 -18.46 6.36
C MET A 373 -4.56 -19.31 6.15
N ASN A 374 -4.50 -20.37 5.34
CA ASN A 374 -5.61 -21.30 5.19
C ASN A 374 -5.89 -22.10 6.47
N ALA A 375 -4.85 -22.45 7.25
CA ALA A 375 -5.05 -23.06 8.57
C ALA A 375 -5.72 -22.08 9.54
N PHE A 376 -5.34 -20.80 9.54
CA PHE A 376 -5.97 -19.76 10.35
C PHE A 376 -7.42 -19.50 9.90
N ALA A 377 -7.69 -19.50 8.61
CA ALA A 377 -9.03 -19.36 8.03
C ALA A 377 -9.97 -20.49 8.44
N ALA A 378 -9.46 -21.71 8.53
CA ALA A 378 -10.24 -22.90 8.90
C ALA A 378 -10.42 -23.09 10.41
N ASP A 379 -9.73 -22.34 11.25
CA ASP A 379 -9.77 -22.47 12.71
C ASP A 379 -10.99 -21.72 13.28
N PRO A 380 -12.01 -22.42 13.81
CA PRO A 380 -13.20 -21.79 14.36
C PRO A 380 -12.96 -20.98 15.65
N GLU A 381 -11.84 -21.21 16.33
CA GLU A 381 -11.48 -20.48 17.54
C GLU A 381 -10.83 -19.10 17.21
N ARG A 382 -10.47 -18.87 15.97
CA ARG A 382 -9.93 -17.58 15.53
C ARG A 382 -11.06 -16.61 15.27
N SER A 383 -11.30 -15.77 16.23
CA SER A 383 -12.25 -14.67 16.13
C SER A 383 -11.56 -13.35 16.46
N GLU A 384 -11.89 -12.31 15.72
CA GLU A 384 -11.40 -10.95 15.98
C GLU A 384 -12.49 -10.15 16.72
N PRO A 385 -12.32 -9.92 18.03
CA PRO A 385 -13.36 -9.21 18.82
C PRO A 385 -13.63 -7.80 18.30
N PHE A 386 -12.65 -7.14 17.72
CA PHE A 386 -12.80 -5.83 17.12
C PHE A 386 -13.76 -5.85 15.92
N LEU A 387 -13.80 -6.94 15.17
CA LEU A 387 -14.71 -7.19 14.06
C LEU A 387 -15.96 -8.00 14.48
N GLY A 388 -16.42 -7.82 15.71
CA GLY A 388 -17.62 -8.52 16.21
C GLY A 388 -17.47 -10.04 16.29
N GLY A 389 -16.26 -10.56 16.32
CA GLY A 389 -15.96 -11.99 16.37
C GLY A 389 -15.76 -12.65 14.99
N GLN A 390 -15.71 -11.88 13.90
CA GLN A 390 -15.45 -12.41 12.56
C GLN A 390 -14.03 -12.99 12.45
N ASN A 391 -13.88 -14.15 11.80
CA ASN A 391 -12.58 -14.64 11.35
C ASN A 391 -12.26 -14.03 10.00
N HIS A 392 -11.47 -12.96 9.98
CA HIS A 392 -11.13 -12.20 8.79
C HIS A 392 -10.11 -12.90 7.88
N TYR A 393 -9.36 -13.90 8.39
CA TYR A 393 -8.34 -14.61 7.61
C TYR A 393 -8.95 -15.36 6.41
N ALA A 394 -10.16 -15.90 6.54
CA ALA A 394 -10.85 -16.58 5.45
C ALA A 394 -11.12 -15.63 4.27
N LEU A 395 -11.62 -14.43 4.57
CA LEU A 395 -11.88 -13.40 3.58
C LEU A 395 -10.59 -12.93 2.88
N PHE A 396 -9.55 -12.64 3.67
CA PHE A 396 -8.29 -12.17 3.10
C PHE A 396 -7.57 -13.24 2.28
N ALA A 397 -7.66 -14.52 2.67
CA ALA A 397 -7.10 -15.62 1.88
C ALA A 397 -7.81 -15.74 0.51
N GLU A 398 -9.13 -15.61 0.48
CA GLU A 398 -9.90 -15.62 -0.76
C GLU A 398 -9.52 -14.43 -1.67
N ILE A 399 -9.43 -13.21 -1.12
CA ILE A 399 -9.05 -12.02 -1.90
C ILE A 399 -7.63 -12.17 -2.46
N ALA A 400 -6.67 -12.63 -1.65
CA ALA A 400 -5.27 -12.75 -2.05
C ALA A 400 -5.04 -13.73 -3.21
N GLU A 401 -5.91 -14.74 -3.38
CA GLU A 401 -5.84 -15.68 -4.52
C GLU A 401 -6.33 -15.06 -5.84
N GLU A 402 -7.16 -14.02 -5.80
CA GLU A 402 -7.66 -13.31 -6.99
C GLU A 402 -6.70 -12.25 -7.54
N LEU A 403 -5.65 -11.90 -6.79
CA LEU A 403 -4.69 -10.87 -7.18
C LEU A 403 -3.61 -11.44 -8.13
N ASN A 404 -3.15 -10.63 -9.09
CA ASN A 404 -2.15 -11.08 -10.05
C ASN A 404 -0.78 -10.37 -10.00
N GLY A 405 -0.71 -9.11 -9.58
CA GLY A 405 0.53 -8.32 -9.46
C GLY A 405 1.26 -8.01 -10.77
N ASN A 406 0.62 -8.21 -11.93
CA ASN A 406 1.28 -8.10 -13.24
C ASN A 406 1.28 -6.67 -13.83
N ASN A 407 0.46 -5.77 -13.30
CA ASN A 407 0.23 -4.44 -13.89
C ASN A 407 1.07 -3.34 -13.26
N LEU A 408 1.97 -3.70 -12.35
CA LEU A 408 2.89 -2.74 -11.72
C LEU A 408 3.97 -2.29 -12.71
N THR A 409 4.21 -0.98 -12.75
CA THR A 409 5.22 -0.35 -13.61
C THR A 409 6.12 0.59 -12.80
N VAL A 410 7.26 0.97 -13.35
CA VAL A 410 8.17 1.98 -12.75
C VAL A 410 7.51 3.35 -12.60
N TYR A 411 6.41 3.57 -13.30
CA TYR A 411 5.71 4.85 -13.34
C TYR A 411 4.66 4.99 -12.23
N ASP A 412 4.29 3.88 -11.55
CA ASP A 412 3.16 3.85 -10.61
C ASP A 412 3.31 4.85 -9.46
N ALA A 413 4.50 4.94 -8.86
CA ALA A 413 4.76 5.85 -7.73
C ALA A 413 4.41 7.32 -8.02
N ILE A 414 4.57 7.75 -9.28
CA ILE A 414 4.33 9.14 -9.68
C ILE A 414 2.98 9.29 -10.40
N LEU A 415 2.65 8.36 -11.31
CA LEU A 415 1.44 8.52 -12.12
C LEU A 415 0.17 8.22 -11.35
N ASN A 416 0.17 7.30 -10.38
CA ASN A 416 -0.98 7.09 -9.49
C ASN A 416 -1.30 8.37 -8.70
N ASP A 417 -0.29 8.99 -8.08
CA ASP A 417 -0.47 10.22 -7.30
C ASP A 417 -0.93 11.40 -8.18
N ASN A 418 -0.31 11.55 -9.36
CA ASN A 418 -0.67 12.61 -10.30
C ASN A 418 -2.09 12.43 -10.84
N PHE A 419 -2.47 11.21 -11.23
CA PHE A 419 -3.79 10.92 -11.75
C PHE A 419 -4.87 11.06 -10.66
N THR A 420 -4.60 10.59 -9.44
CA THR A 420 -5.50 10.78 -8.30
C THR A 420 -5.75 12.27 -8.02
N THR A 421 -4.68 13.07 -7.96
CA THR A 421 -4.80 14.52 -7.74
C THR A 421 -5.60 15.20 -8.84
N TRP A 422 -5.34 14.81 -10.09
CA TRP A 422 -6.06 15.31 -11.24
C TRP A 422 -7.55 14.88 -11.20
N ALA A 423 -7.84 13.61 -10.89
CA ALA A 423 -9.20 13.06 -10.82
C ALA A 423 -10.07 13.77 -9.76
N ILE A 424 -9.52 14.03 -8.58
CA ILE A 424 -10.20 14.78 -7.52
C ILE A 424 -10.58 16.18 -8.01
N ASN A 425 -9.64 16.86 -8.66
CA ASN A 425 -9.88 18.20 -9.17
C ASN A 425 -10.89 18.19 -10.32
N TYR A 426 -10.79 17.24 -11.25
CA TYR A 426 -11.74 17.06 -12.33
C TYR A 426 -13.17 16.83 -11.80
N GLY A 427 -13.34 15.92 -10.86
CA GLY A 427 -14.64 15.66 -10.23
C GLY A 427 -15.25 16.90 -9.53
N ARG A 428 -14.42 17.84 -9.07
CA ARG A 428 -14.86 19.11 -8.47
C ARG A 428 -15.23 20.18 -9.49
N PHE A 429 -14.56 20.22 -10.64
CA PHE A 429 -14.60 21.36 -11.58
C PHE A 429 -15.30 21.08 -12.91
N ASP A 430 -15.80 19.89 -13.14
CA ASP A 430 -16.44 19.45 -14.40
C ASP A 430 -17.71 20.26 -14.79
N GLN A 431 -17.98 21.37 -14.17
CA GLN A 431 -19.28 22.03 -14.30
C GLN A 431 -19.22 23.43 -14.91
N VAL A 432 -18.11 23.87 -15.44
CA VAL A 432 -18.03 25.20 -16.04
C VAL A 432 -18.28 25.11 -17.54
N GLY A 433 -19.53 24.86 -17.93
CA GLY A 433 -20.12 25.34 -19.19
C GLY A 433 -19.59 24.80 -20.51
N ASN A 434 -18.89 23.65 -20.53
CA ASN A 434 -18.36 23.04 -21.76
C ASN A 434 -19.00 21.68 -22.03
N GLU A 435 -19.15 21.34 -23.30
CA GLU A 435 -19.56 20.02 -23.75
C GLU A 435 -18.72 18.95 -23.04
N GLU A 436 -19.36 17.96 -22.42
CA GLU A 436 -18.74 16.94 -21.55
C GLU A 436 -17.46 16.32 -22.12
N GLY A 437 -17.41 16.07 -23.44
CA GLY A 437 -16.25 15.47 -24.08
C GLY A 437 -15.01 16.39 -24.16
N SER A 438 -15.17 17.69 -24.35
CA SER A 438 -14.03 18.61 -24.50
C SER A 438 -13.32 18.90 -23.16
N ALA A 439 -14.04 18.90 -22.04
CA ALA A 439 -13.46 19.09 -20.72
C ALA A 439 -12.61 17.89 -20.33
N LEU A 440 -13.08 16.66 -20.58
CA LEU A 440 -12.34 15.43 -20.31
C LEU A 440 -11.07 15.33 -21.16
N VAL A 441 -11.18 15.62 -22.48
CA VAL A 441 -10.01 15.63 -23.39
C VAL A 441 -8.94 16.60 -22.89
N ASN A 442 -9.30 17.86 -22.62
CA ASN A 442 -8.34 18.86 -22.14
C ASN A 442 -7.68 18.47 -20.82
N ALA A 443 -8.44 17.81 -19.95
CA ALA A 443 -7.93 17.36 -18.68
C ALA A 443 -6.98 16.15 -18.84
N LEU A 444 -7.32 15.17 -19.68
CA LEU A 444 -6.45 14.05 -20.02
C LEU A 444 -5.15 14.52 -20.70
N ASP A 445 -5.24 15.47 -21.64
CA ASP A 445 -4.08 16.08 -22.27
C ASP A 445 -3.15 16.77 -21.25
N SER A 446 -3.74 17.41 -20.23
CA SER A 446 -2.96 18.00 -19.14
C SER A 446 -2.22 16.93 -18.32
N PHE A 447 -2.90 15.81 -18.01
CA PHE A 447 -2.26 14.68 -17.34
C PHE A 447 -1.15 14.07 -18.20
N VAL A 448 -1.40 13.82 -19.49
CA VAL A 448 -0.42 13.31 -20.45
C VAL A 448 0.81 14.21 -20.51
N THR A 449 0.61 15.52 -20.60
CA THR A 449 1.70 16.51 -20.61
C THR A 449 2.53 16.45 -19.31
N SER A 450 1.87 16.27 -18.18
CA SER A 450 2.54 16.10 -16.88
C SER A 450 3.35 14.80 -16.82
N ALA A 451 2.78 13.68 -17.29
CA ALA A 451 3.46 12.40 -17.36
C ALA A 451 4.71 12.46 -18.27
N GLN A 452 4.57 13.05 -19.47
CA GLN A 452 5.69 13.28 -20.38
C GLN A 452 6.79 14.15 -19.76
N THR A 453 6.40 15.18 -18.99
CA THR A 453 7.35 16.07 -18.34
C THR A 453 8.13 15.32 -17.24
N SER A 454 7.48 14.43 -16.52
CA SER A 454 8.09 13.63 -15.46
C SER A 454 9.04 12.55 -15.99
N PHE A 455 8.77 12.01 -17.18
CA PHE A 455 9.46 10.84 -17.74
C PHE A 455 10.00 11.06 -19.17
N ARG A 456 10.51 12.25 -19.48
CA ARG A 456 10.89 12.74 -20.81
C ARG A 456 11.63 11.75 -21.72
N ASP A 457 12.52 10.96 -21.16
CA ASP A 457 13.45 10.12 -21.93
C ASP A 457 13.06 8.63 -21.89
N SER A 458 12.06 8.26 -21.09
CA SER A 458 11.71 6.85 -20.84
C SER A 458 10.25 6.50 -21.18
N LEU A 459 9.41 7.49 -21.46
CA LEU A 459 7.99 7.28 -21.76
C LEU A 459 7.60 7.98 -23.06
N VAL A 460 7.29 7.20 -24.08
CA VAL A 460 6.78 7.68 -25.35
C VAL A 460 5.26 7.80 -25.27
N THR A 461 4.67 8.77 -25.94
CA THR A 461 3.21 8.86 -26.04
C THR A 461 2.78 8.64 -27.49
N ASN A 462 1.79 7.77 -27.69
CA ASN A 462 0.98 7.82 -28.91
C ASN A 462 0.05 9.04 -28.80
N ASP A 463 -0.32 9.62 -29.91
CA ASP A 463 -1.22 10.77 -29.97
C ASP A 463 -2.60 10.34 -30.49
N PRO A 464 -3.61 10.30 -29.65
CA PRO A 464 -3.64 10.37 -28.17
C PRO A 464 -3.35 9.01 -27.49
N PRO A 465 -2.83 8.98 -26.23
CA PRO A 465 -2.59 7.75 -25.48
C PRO A 465 -3.85 7.16 -24.84
N TYR A 466 -5.01 7.70 -25.14
CA TYR A 466 -6.33 7.29 -24.67
C TYR A 466 -7.30 7.22 -25.84
N THR A 467 -8.33 6.37 -25.72
CA THR A 467 -9.40 6.24 -26.70
C THR A 467 -10.69 6.76 -26.06
N LEU A 468 -11.33 7.73 -26.71
CA LEU A 468 -12.69 8.15 -26.35
C LEU A 468 -13.64 7.42 -27.31
N SER A 469 -14.47 6.54 -26.78
CA SER A 469 -15.54 5.86 -27.53
C SER A 469 -16.79 6.70 -27.60
#